data_4de43c96cdab522769b71c9a6322a61f
#
_entry.id   4de43c96cdab522769b71c9a6322a61f
#
_cell.length_a   1.000
_cell.length_b   1.000
_cell.length_c   1.000
_cell.angle_alpha   90.00
_cell.angle_beta   90.00
_cell.angle_gamma   90.00
#
_symmetry.space_group_name_H-M   'P 1'
#
loop_
_entity.id
_entity.type
_entity.pdbx_description
1 polymer ?
#
loop_
_entity_poly.entity_id
_entity_poly.type
_entity_poly.pdbx_seq_one_letter_code
_entity_poly.pdbx_strand_id
1 'polypeptide(L)'
;MRLVSASWTLALSLIIAGAPALAAELTFDIKIERGRVPDTMRLIRVNEGDVVRLRFESDQPIVLHLHGYDVEERVAVGAITELAFTAYATGRFPIHVHAQGAGAGGQAHEDAPLAIIEVYPR
;
A
#
# COMPACT_ATOMS: atom_id res chain seq x y z
N MET A 1 -28.03 -6.68 70.10
CA MET A 1 -28.01 -7.21 68.70
C MET A 1 -27.63 -6.08 67.76
N ARG A 2 -26.42 -6.07 67.22
CA ARG A 2 -26.00 -5.11 66.23
C ARG A 2 -26.00 -5.82 64.86
N LEU A 3 -26.89 -5.40 63.96
CA LEU A 3 -26.89 -5.80 62.57
C LEU A 3 -25.77 -5.09 61.81
N VAL A 4 -24.80 -5.84 61.35
CA VAL A 4 -23.74 -5.33 60.47
C VAL A 4 -24.22 -5.48 59.03
N SER A 5 -24.60 -4.38 58.41
CA SER A 5 -24.93 -4.35 57.00
C SER A 5 -23.65 -4.34 56.16
N ALA A 6 -23.34 -5.44 55.55
CA ALA A 6 -22.24 -5.52 54.55
C ALA A 6 -22.74 -5.01 53.21
N SER A 7 -22.34 -3.78 52.86
CA SER A 7 -22.57 -3.23 51.50
C SER A 7 -21.54 -3.82 50.54
N TRP A 8 -22.00 -4.67 49.66
CA TRP A 8 -21.18 -5.18 48.54
C TRP A 8 -21.31 -4.20 47.38
N THR A 9 -20.32 -3.39 47.17
CA THR A 9 -20.18 -2.57 45.99
C THR A 9 -19.69 -3.43 44.86
N LEU A 10 -20.58 -3.74 43.90
CA LEU A 10 -20.24 -4.40 42.67
C LEU A 10 -19.55 -3.40 41.75
N ALA A 11 -18.22 -3.48 41.62
CA ALA A 11 -17.48 -2.72 40.63
C ALA A 11 -17.69 -3.33 39.26
N LEU A 12 -18.53 -2.70 38.44
CA LEU A 12 -18.74 -3.07 37.06
C LEU A 12 -17.53 -2.63 36.23
N SER A 13 -16.58 -3.50 36.01
CA SER A 13 -15.45 -3.24 35.11
C SER A 13 -15.92 -3.26 33.65
N LEU A 14 -16.05 -2.09 33.06
CA LEU A 14 -16.36 -1.93 31.64
C LEU A 14 -15.12 -2.33 30.82
N ILE A 15 -15.08 -3.54 30.31
CA ILE A 15 -14.07 -4.00 29.36
C ILE A 15 -14.44 -3.38 28.01
N ILE A 16 -13.76 -2.32 27.62
CA ILE A 16 -13.83 -1.77 26.26
C ILE A 16 -13.03 -2.73 25.39
N ALA A 17 -13.72 -3.69 24.78
CA ALA A 17 -13.15 -4.50 23.72
C ALA A 17 -12.95 -3.58 22.51
N GLY A 18 -11.71 -3.16 22.28
CA GLY A 18 -11.34 -2.45 21.05
C GLY A 18 -11.71 -3.35 19.86
N ALA A 19 -12.57 -2.86 18.98
CA ALA A 19 -12.87 -3.56 17.74
C ALA A 19 -11.57 -3.70 16.93
N PRO A 20 -11.26 -4.89 16.39
CA PRO A 20 -10.09 -5.06 15.53
C PRO A 20 -10.22 -4.10 14.34
N ALA A 21 -9.18 -3.34 14.05
CA ALA A 21 -9.14 -2.49 12.88
C ALA A 21 -9.20 -3.42 11.65
N LEU A 22 -10.28 -3.36 10.87
CA LEU A 22 -10.47 -4.16 9.66
C LEU A 22 -9.51 -3.69 8.58
N ALA A 23 -8.91 -4.65 7.85
CA ALA A 23 -8.16 -4.39 6.64
C ALA A 23 -9.06 -3.68 5.61
N ALA A 24 -8.58 -2.61 5.01
CA ALA A 24 -9.27 -1.91 3.95
C ALA A 24 -8.90 -2.47 2.58
N GLU A 25 -9.81 -2.34 1.62
CA GLU A 25 -9.51 -2.52 0.21
C GLU A 25 -9.39 -1.12 -0.42
N LEU A 26 -8.20 -0.80 -0.92
CA LEU A 26 -7.86 0.52 -1.43
C LEU A 26 -7.52 0.44 -2.92
N THR A 27 -8.11 1.33 -3.71
CA THR A 27 -7.82 1.42 -5.14
C THR A 27 -7.30 2.82 -5.47
N PHE A 28 -6.20 2.87 -6.21
CA PHE A 28 -5.59 4.10 -6.68
C PHE A 28 -5.48 4.07 -8.20
N ASP A 29 -6.05 5.07 -8.87
CA ASP A 29 -5.89 5.27 -10.31
C ASP A 29 -4.69 6.17 -10.56
N ILE A 30 -3.70 5.65 -11.28
CA ILE A 30 -2.41 6.30 -11.46
C ILE A 30 -2.13 6.46 -12.96
N LYS A 31 -2.11 7.72 -13.40
CA LYS A 31 -1.76 8.05 -14.78
C LYS A 31 -0.28 8.38 -14.87
N ILE A 32 0.40 7.69 -15.80
CA ILE A 32 1.82 7.88 -16.07
C ILE A 32 1.95 8.60 -17.40
N GLU A 33 2.48 9.82 -17.35
CA GLU A 33 2.75 10.64 -18.53
C GLU A 33 4.24 10.95 -18.61
N ARG A 34 4.88 10.61 -19.71
CA ARG A 34 6.33 10.81 -19.94
C ARG A 34 7.19 10.22 -18.79
N GLY A 35 6.80 9.04 -18.29
CA GLY A 35 7.49 8.36 -17.22
C GLY A 35 7.32 8.98 -15.83
N ARG A 36 6.31 9.82 -15.63
CA ARG A 36 6.03 10.52 -14.36
C ARG A 36 4.59 10.34 -13.93
N VAL A 37 4.38 10.37 -12.63
CA VAL A 37 3.05 10.44 -12.00
C VAL A 37 2.81 11.84 -11.44
N PRO A 38 1.53 12.24 -11.22
CA PRO A 38 1.22 13.46 -10.47
C PRO A 38 1.89 13.46 -9.08
N ASP A 39 2.29 14.61 -8.60
CA ASP A 39 2.96 14.73 -7.30
C ASP A 39 2.16 14.13 -6.15
N THR A 40 0.83 14.18 -6.23
CA THR A 40 -0.09 13.57 -5.25
C THR A 40 -0.02 12.04 -5.22
N MET A 41 0.50 11.41 -6.28
CA MET A 41 0.65 9.95 -6.42
C MET A 41 2.10 9.47 -6.23
N ARG A 42 3.03 10.35 -5.91
CA ARG A 42 4.43 9.98 -5.67
C ARG A 42 4.65 9.28 -4.33
N LEU A 43 3.75 9.49 -3.37
CA LEU A 43 3.77 8.82 -2.08
C LEU A 43 2.36 8.34 -1.74
N ILE A 44 2.17 7.04 -1.74
CA ILE A 44 0.91 6.37 -1.42
C ILE A 44 1.05 5.74 -0.05
N ARG A 45 0.18 6.14 0.88
CA ARG A 45 0.17 5.65 2.25
C ARG A 45 -0.96 4.67 2.47
N VAL A 46 -0.62 3.53 3.04
CA VAL A 46 -1.57 2.45 3.39
C VAL A 46 -1.20 1.88 4.75
N ASN A 47 -2.07 1.04 5.32
CA ASN A 47 -1.79 0.37 6.57
C ASN A 47 -1.50 -1.12 6.35
N GLU A 48 -0.75 -1.69 7.27
CA GLU A 48 -0.50 -3.13 7.29
C GLU A 48 -1.82 -3.91 7.24
N GLY A 49 -1.87 -4.92 6.37
CA GLY A 49 -3.04 -5.75 6.13
C GLY A 49 -3.99 -5.23 5.06
N ASP A 50 -3.85 -3.99 4.59
CA ASP A 50 -4.68 -3.47 3.51
C ASP A 50 -4.45 -4.24 2.20
N VAL A 51 -5.53 -4.46 1.45
CA VAL A 51 -5.46 -4.95 0.07
C VAL A 51 -5.40 -3.73 -0.85
N VAL A 52 -4.32 -3.61 -1.58
CA VAL A 52 -4.04 -2.43 -2.41
C VAL A 52 -4.12 -2.80 -3.88
N ARG A 53 -4.88 -2.02 -4.65
CA ARG A 53 -5.01 -2.12 -6.09
C ARG A 53 -4.51 -0.83 -6.72
N LEU A 54 -3.43 -0.92 -7.48
CA LEU A 54 -2.87 0.19 -8.23
C LEU A 54 -3.24 -0.01 -9.71
N ARG A 55 -4.05 0.89 -10.25
CA ARG A 55 -4.51 0.84 -11.63
C ARG A 55 -3.73 1.86 -12.44
N PHE A 56 -2.87 1.36 -13.32
CA PHE A 56 -1.97 2.18 -14.11
C PHE A 56 -2.46 2.36 -15.54
N GLU A 57 -2.40 3.60 -16.00
CA GLU A 57 -2.50 3.96 -17.41
C GLU A 57 -1.23 4.70 -17.83
N SER A 58 -0.61 4.32 -18.94
CA SER A 58 0.64 4.91 -19.41
C SER A 58 0.55 5.35 -20.87
N ASP A 59 1.21 6.45 -21.19
CA ASP A 59 1.40 6.92 -22.57
C ASP A 59 2.56 6.22 -23.30
N GLN A 60 3.27 5.32 -22.62
CA GLN A 60 4.37 4.53 -23.15
C GLN A 60 4.29 3.09 -22.65
N PRO A 61 4.77 2.10 -23.43
CA PRO A 61 4.89 0.74 -22.93
C PRO A 61 6.02 0.68 -21.90
N ILE A 62 5.69 0.24 -20.68
CA ILE A 62 6.61 0.18 -19.55
C ILE A 62 6.46 -1.12 -18.78
N VAL A 63 7.45 -1.44 -17.97
CA VAL A 63 7.40 -2.47 -16.94
C VAL A 63 7.51 -1.80 -15.59
N LEU A 64 6.57 -2.09 -14.70
CA LEU A 64 6.56 -1.63 -13.32
C LEU A 64 7.08 -2.73 -12.41
N HIS A 65 7.93 -2.37 -11.46
CA HIS A 65 8.42 -3.27 -10.45
C HIS A 65 8.23 -2.68 -9.05
N LEU A 66 7.41 -3.32 -8.24
CA LEU A 66 7.23 -2.98 -6.83
C LEU A 66 8.24 -3.79 -6.00
N HIS A 67 9.29 -3.10 -5.57
CA HIS A 67 10.34 -3.72 -4.74
C HIS A 67 9.82 -4.09 -3.35
N GLY A 68 10.34 -5.19 -2.82
CA GLY A 68 9.97 -5.70 -1.51
C GLY A 68 8.77 -6.65 -1.52
N TYR A 69 7.83 -6.45 -2.43
CA TYR A 69 6.71 -7.37 -2.68
C TYR A 69 6.94 -8.27 -3.88
N ASP A 70 7.99 -8.01 -4.65
CA ASP A 70 8.41 -8.78 -5.83
C ASP A 70 7.29 -8.93 -6.87
N VAL A 71 6.57 -7.86 -7.12
CA VAL A 71 5.50 -7.80 -8.11
C VAL A 71 5.97 -6.98 -9.31
N GLU A 72 5.87 -7.58 -10.48
CA GLU A 72 6.20 -6.96 -11.76
C GLU A 72 4.99 -7.00 -12.70
N GLU A 73 4.68 -5.88 -13.33
CA GLU A 73 3.57 -5.78 -14.28
C GLU A 73 3.98 -5.01 -15.54
N ARG A 74 3.50 -5.48 -16.68
CA ARG A 74 3.67 -4.81 -17.98
C ARG A 74 2.48 -3.93 -18.26
N VAL A 75 2.72 -2.66 -18.52
CA VAL A 75 1.69 -1.68 -18.88
C VAL A 75 1.75 -1.38 -20.37
N ALA A 76 0.69 -1.73 -21.07
CA ALA A 76 0.52 -1.39 -22.48
C ALA A 76 -0.11 0.01 -22.60
N VAL A 77 0.24 0.72 -23.69
CA VAL A 77 -0.37 2.02 -23.99
C VAL A 77 -1.87 1.87 -24.24
N GLY A 78 -2.65 2.78 -23.65
CA GLY A 78 -4.10 2.86 -23.86
C GLY A 78 -4.92 1.79 -23.14
N ALA A 79 -4.30 1.00 -22.28
CA ALA A 79 -4.96 0.00 -21.44
C ALA A 79 -4.67 0.27 -19.95
N ILE A 80 -5.65 -0.08 -19.10
CA ILE A 80 -5.44 -0.04 -17.64
C ILE A 80 -4.84 -1.37 -17.22
N THR A 81 -3.71 -1.32 -16.53
CA THR A 81 -3.06 -2.48 -15.93
C THR A 81 -3.17 -2.40 -14.41
N GLU A 82 -3.67 -3.43 -13.78
CA GLU A 82 -3.80 -3.50 -12.32
C GLU A 82 -2.62 -4.28 -11.72
N LEU A 83 -1.96 -3.66 -10.75
CA LEU A 83 -1.01 -4.29 -9.84
C LEU A 83 -1.68 -4.37 -8.47
N ALA A 84 -1.92 -5.58 -7.98
CA ALA A 84 -2.57 -5.81 -6.69
C ALA A 84 -1.64 -6.53 -5.73
N PHE A 85 -1.66 -6.13 -4.45
CA PHE A 85 -0.91 -6.79 -3.39
C PHE A 85 -1.58 -6.57 -2.04
N THR A 86 -1.26 -7.42 -1.08
CA THR A 86 -1.61 -7.21 0.33
C THR A 86 -0.43 -6.60 1.05
N ALA A 87 -0.65 -5.49 1.76
CA ALA A 87 0.39 -4.77 2.50
C ALA A 87 0.76 -5.53 3.80
N TYR A 88 1.43 -6.69 3.68
CA TYR A 88 1.77 -7.56 4.81
C TYR A 88 3.05 -7.13 5.55
N ALA A 89 3.85 -6.24 4.99
CA ALA A 89 5.08 -5.75 5.60
C ALA A 89 5.06 -4.23 5.73
N THR A 90 5.47 -3.72 6.87
CA THR A 90 5.63 -2.27 7.10
C THR A 90 6.91 -1.75 6.49
N GLY A 91 6.92 -0.47 6.11
CA GLY A 91 8.10 0.18 5.54
C GLY A 91 7.80 0.99 4.29
N ARG A 92 8.84 1.27 3.52
CA ARG A 92 8.77 2.05 2.28
C ARG A 92 9.23 1.19 1.12
N PHE A 93 8.36 1.04 0.13
CA PHE A 93 8.54 0.15 -1.00
C PHE A 93 8.48 0.96 -2.30
N PRO A 94 9.61 1.14 -3.00
CA PRO A 94 9.63 1.92 -4.24
C PRO A 94 9.05 1.13 -5.41
N ILE A 95 8.37 1.86 -6.30
CA ILE A 95 7.96 1.38 -7.61
C ILE A 95 8.93 1.98 -8.63
N HIS A 96 9.64 1.13 -9.35
CA HIS A 96 10.50 1.53 -10.45
C HIS A 96 9.89 1.21 -11.80
N VAL A 97 10.26 2.00 -12.79
CA VAL A 97 9.85 1.83 -14.19
C VAL A 97 11.05 1.40 -15.01
N HIS A 98 10.85 0.37 -15.83
CA HIS A 98 11.79 -0.03 -16.85
C HIS A 98 11.14 0.13 -18.22
N ALA A 99 11.87 0.70 -19.19
CA ALA A 99 11.40 0.73 -20.57
C ALA A 99 11.33 -0.70 -21.12
N GLN A 100 10.25 -1.02 -21.85
CA GLN A 100 10.17 -2.32 -22.55
C GLN A 100 11.29 -2.41 -23.59
N GLY A 101 12.06 -3.50 -23.55
CA GLY A 101 13.17 -3.76 -24.47
C GLY A 101 14.55 -3.33 -23.94
N ALA A 102 14.66 -2.69 -22.79
CA ALA A 102 15.91 -2.59 -22.08
C ALA A 102 16.26 -3.99 -21.57
N GLY A 103 17.20 -4.65 -22.22
CA GLY A 103 17.64 -5.99 -21.83
C GLY A 103 18.10 -6.01 -20.39
N ALA A 104 18.11 -7.20 -19.75
CA ALA A 104 18.49 -7.46 -18.36
C ALA A 104 19.95 -7.07 -18.00
N GLY A 105 20.64 -6.29 -18.81
CA GLY A 105 21.97 -5.74 -18.63
C GLY A 105 22.04 -4.21 -18.65
N GLY A 106 20.91 -3.53 -18.77
CA GLY A 106 20.84 -2.08 -18.56
C GLY A 106 21.17 -1.83 -17.09
N GLN A 107 22.28 -1.12 -16.86
CA GLN A 107 22.61 -0.64 -15.52
C GLN A 107 21.37 0.01 -14.97
N ALA A 108 20.85 -0.48 -13.84
CA ALA A 108 19.92 0.25 -13.03
C ALA A 108 20.62 1.55 -12.65
N HIS A 109 20.48 2.56 -13.50
CA HIS A 109 20.67 3.91 -13.03
C HIS A 109 19.69 4.01 -11.86
N GLU A 110 20.17 4.49 -10.74
CA GLU A 110 19.35 4.83 -9.58
C GLU A 110 18.44 5.99 -9.97
N ASP A 111 17.60 5.75 -10.97
CA ASP A 111 16.55 6.66 -11.34
C ASP A 111 15.60 6.75 -10.15
N ALA A 112 15.23 7.95 -9.81
CA ALA A 112 14.27 8.18 -8.72
C ALA A 112 13.04 7.28 -8.95
N PRO A 113 12.50 6.64 -7.92
CA PRO A 113 11.33 5.80 -8.08
C PRO A 113 10.15 6.60 -8.64
N LEU A 114 9.32 5.95 -9.44
CA LEU A 114 8.07 6.52 -9.97
C LEU A 114 7.16 6.97 -8.81
N ALA A 115 7.01 6.09 -7.83
CA ALA A 115 6.25 6.31 -6.61
C ALA A 115 6.80 5.45 -5.48
N ILE A 116 6.40 5.75 -4.26
CA ILE A 116 6.73 4.97 -3.07
C ILE A 116 5.43 4.58 -2.37
N ILE A 117 5.30 3.29 -2.06
CA ILE A 117 4.28 2.80 -1.16
C ILE A 117 4.83 2.84 0.26
N GLU A 118 4.18 3.56 1.15
CA GLU A 118 4.53 3.63 2.56
C GLU A 118 3.48 2.88 3.39
N VAL A 119 3.90 1.78 4.01
CA VAL A 119 3.01 0.91 4.81
C VAL A 119 3.25 1.18 6.29
N TYR A 120 2.22 1.67 6.96
CA TYR A 120 2.24 1.92 8.39
C TYR A 120 1.79 0.69 9.18
N PRO A 121 2.36 0.44 10.37
CA PRO A 121 1.84 -0.58 11.26
C PRO A 121 0.40 -0.24 11.68
N ARG A 122 -0.39 -1.28 11.88
CA ARG A 122 -1.78 -1.16 12.33
C ARG A 122 -1.90 -1.43 13.83
#